data_32995a043dd156743e2e715d385cdb76
#
_entry.id   32995a043dd156743e2e715d385cdb76
#
_cell.length_a   1.000
_cell.length_b   1.000
_cell.length_c   1.000
_cell.angle_alpha   90.00
_cell.angle_beta   90.00
_cell.angle_gamma   90.00
#
_symmetry.space_group_name_H-M   'P 1'
#
loop_
_entity.id
_entity.type
_entity.pdbx_description
1 polymer ?
#
loop_
_entity_poly.entity_id
_entity_poly.type
_entity_poly.pdbx_seq_one_letter_code
_entity_poly.pdbx_strand_id
1 'polypeptide(L)'
;MQPDTVLRKFTDRKGREVILRTPRWSDLDDMLEFINSLVEEEAMIAVDTKKTRTEEIEWVATNLKRLEKDEHMCLVAEVDGHMVGSTEIGPRFGRLKHYGMLGISLKDGYRDSGIGQEMMKEIEKHAPRLGIEYLALEVLGINERAIHVYEKIGYKQIGSYPDGVKYKGDYVDSVHMVKKIRKN
;
A
#
# COMPACT_ATOMS: atom_id res chain seq x y z
N MET A 1 15.97 -6.24 3.02
CA MET A 1 15.86 -4.92 3.74
C MET A 1 15.68 -5.21 5.21
N GLN A 2 16.25 -4.37 6.12
CA GLN A 2 16.08 -4.58 7.55
C GLN A 2 14.79 -3.91 8.06
N PRO A 3 14.12 -4.49 9.08
CA PRO A 3 13.06 -3.80 9.81
C PRO A 3 13.53 -2.47 10.41
N ASP A 4 12.60 -1.54 10.65
CA ASP A 4 12.85 -0.21 11.22
C ASP A 4 13.88 0.66 10.47
N THR A 5 14.03 0.45 9.18
CA THR A 5 14.91 1.27 8.34
C THR A 5 14.17 2.53 7.90
N VAL A 6 14.62 3.70 8.33
CA VAL A 6 14.11 4.99 7.84
C VAL A 6 14.62 5.23 6.43
N LEU A 7 13.70 5.45 5.50
CA LEU A 7 14.00 5.65 4.09
C LEU A 7 13.85 7.12 3.67
N ARG A 8 12.89 7.81 4.29
CA ARG A 8 12.61 9.22 3.97
C ARG A 8 11.92 9.94 5.11
N LYS A 9 12.26 11.22 5.26
CA LYS A 9 11.52 12.19 6.09
C LYS A 9 11.11 13.36 5.22
N PHE A 10 9.91 13.87 5.43
CA PHE A 10 9.40 15.04 4.72
C PHE A 10 8.25 15.69 5.50
N THR A 11 7.88 16.90 5.10
CA THR A 11 6.71 17.59 5.64
C THR A 11 5.56 17.44 4.65
N ASP A 12 4.38 17.00 5.13
CA ASP A 12 3.20 16.91 4.31
C ASP A 12 2.58 18.30 4.02
N ARG A 13 1.55 18.34 3.19
CA ARG A 13 0.89 19.62 2.81
C ARG A 13 0.17 20.30 3.97
N LYS A 14 -0.03 19.62 5.09
CA LYS A 14 -0.65 20.16 6.31
C LYS A 14 0.39 20.56 7.36
N GLY A 15 1.70 20.51 7.02
CA GLY A 15 2.79 20.92 7.92
C GLY A 15 3.25 19.85 8.91
N ARG A 16 2.79 18.61 8.80
CA ARG A 16 3.17 17.50 9.69
C ARG A 16 4.45 16.82 9.22
N GLU A 17 5.35 16.49 10.13
CA GLU A 17 6.50 15.64 9.82
C GLU A 17 6.03 14.21 9.57
N VAL A 18 6.48 13.63 8.45
CA VAL A 18 6.17 12.26 8.05
C VAL A 18 7.46 11.49 7.90
N ILE A 19 7.52 10.32 8.50
CA ILE A 19 8.63 9.37 8.37
C ILE A 19 8.14 8.16 7.56
N LEU A 20 8.79 7.88 6.42
CA LEU A 20 8.62 6.62 5.70
C LEU A 20 9.73 5.66 6.13
N ARG A 21 9.34 4.53 6.64
CA ARG A 21 10.26 3.48 7.10
C ARG A 21 9.72 2.09 6.82
N THR A 22 10.56 1.09 6.92
CA THR A 22 10.11 -0.29 6.97
C THR A 22 9.41 -0.58 8.30
N PRO A 23 8.43 -1.49 8.33
CA PRO A 23 7.78 -1.87 9.58
C PRO A 23 8.76 -2.55 10.55
N ARG A 24 8.38 -2.56 11.82
CA ARG A 24 9.06 -3.24 12.93
C ARG A 24 8.04 -4.01 13.76
N TRP A 25 8.53 -4.94 14.56
CA TRP A 25 7.66 -5.77 15.40
C TRP A 25 6.81 -4.97 16.39
N SER A 26 7.36 -3.88 16.93
CA SER A 26 6.62 -3.00 17.86
C SER A 26 5.47 -2.20 17.21
N ASP A 27 5.31 -2.25 15.89
CA ASP A 27 4.18 -1.63 15.21
C ASP A 27 2.90 -2.48 15.26
N LEU A 28 2.95 -3.69 15.83
CA LEU A 28 1.84 -4.64 15.82
C LEU A 28 0.51 -4.04 16.28
N ASP A 29 0.49 -3.32 17.38
CA ASP A 29 -0.74 -2.76 17.91
C ASP A 29 -1.24 -1.57 17.09
N ASP A 30 -0.32 -0.73 16.56
CA ASP A 30 -0.63 0.35 15.61
C ASP A 30 -1.16 -0.20 14.27
N MET A 31 -0.61 -1.32 13.79
CA MET A 31 -1.06 -2.00 12.57
C MET A 31 -2.46 -2.58 12.72
N LEU A 32 -2.73 -3.25 13.85
CA LEU A 32 -4.04 -3.78 14.15
C LEU A 32 -5.09 -2.66 14.25
N GLU A 33 -4.76 -1.57 14.95
CA GLU A 33 -5.64 -0.39 15.01
C GLU A 33 -5.84 0.23 13.62
N PHE A 34 -4.77 0.36 12.84
CA PHE A 34 -4.80 0.91 11.49
C PHE A 34 -5.74 0.15 10.58
N ILE A 35 -5.57 -1.18 10.43
CA ILE A 35 -6.41 -1.97 9.53
C ILE A 35 -7.87 -1.99 10.01
N ASN A 36 -8.11 -2.07 11.30
CA ASN A 36 -9.45 -2.09 11.86
C ASN A 36 -10.15 -0.72 11.73
N SER A 37 -9.42 0.39 11.81
CA SER A 37 -9.97 1.73 11.55
C SER A 37 -10.43 1.88 10.09
N LEU A 38 -9.68 1.31 9.13
CA LEU A 38 -10.06 1.32 7.72
C LEU A 38 -11.32 0.49 7.46
N VAL A 39 -11.49 -0.63 8.16
CA VAL A 39 -12.72 -1.43 8.08
C VAL A 39 -13.91 -0.68 8.71
N GLU A 40 -13.71 -0.04 9.88
CA GLU A 40 -14.76 0.74 10.54
C GLU A 40 -15.26 1.93 9.72
N GLU A 41 -14.35 2.63 9.02
CA GLU A 41 -14.74 3.73 8.13
C GLU A 41 -15.26 3.25 6.77
N GLU A 42 -15.35 1.92 6.56
CA GLU A 42 -15.71 1.33 5.26
C GLU A 42 -14.85 1.88 4.13
N ALA A 43 -13.52 1.98 4.36
CA ALA A 43 -12.58 2.42 3.34
C ALA A 43 -12.66 1.55 2.08
N MET A 44 -12.38 2.15 0.92
CA MET A 44 -12.38 1.44 -0.38
C MET A 44 -11.13 0.56 -0.53
N ILE A 45 -11.00 -0.45 0.34
CA ILE A 45 -9.96 -1.45 0.37
C ILE A 45 -10.55 -2.85 0.24
N ALA A 46 -9.73 -3.85 -0.04
CA ALA A 46 -10.19 -5.24 -0.21
C ALA A 46 -10.58 -5.93 1.10
N VAL A 47 -10.14 -5.41 2.25
CA VAL A 47 -10.45 -5.98 3.57
C VAL A 47 -11.76 -5.37 4.09
N ASP A 48 -12.73 -6.21 4.38
CA ASP A 48 -14.08 -5.83 4.84
C ASP A 48 -14.40 -6.32 6.26
N THR A 49 -13.51 -7.07 6.86
CA THR A 49 -13.70 -7.69 8.18
C THR A 49 -12.54 -7.32 9.10
N LYS A 50 -12.89 -6.91 10.34
CA LYS A 50 -11.89 -6.60 11.36
C LYS A 50 -10.97 -7.78 11.61
N LYS A 51 -9.69 -7.46 11.80
CA LYS A 51 -8.65 -8.41 12.14
C LYS A 51 -8.56 -8.60 13.65
N THR A 52 -8.29 -9.83 14.04
CA THR A 52 -7.93 -10.19 15.41
C THR A 52 -6.44 -9.96 15.63
N ARG A 53 -6.02 -9.84 16.87
CA ARG A 53 -4.60 -9.70 17.22
C ARG A 53 -3.77 -10.91 16.76
N THR A 54 -4.34 -12.11 16.77
CA THR A 54 -3.65 -13.33 16.29
C THR A 54 -3.39 -13.28 14.79
N GLU A 55 -4.38 -12.88 14.00
CA GLU A 55 -4.20 -12.73 12.53
C GLU A 55 -3.16 -11.65 12.21
N GLU A 56 -3.15 -10.55 12.98
CA GLU A 56 -2.17 -9.48 12.76
C GLU A 56 -0.75 -9.91 13.15
N ILE A 57 -0.58 -10.70 14.21
CA ILE A 57 0.71 -11.31 14.57
C ILE A 57 1.26 -12.14 13.43
N GLU A 58 0.43 -13.00 12.82
CA GLU A 58 0.82 -13.86 11.71
C GLU A 58 1.18 -13.03 10.46
N TRP A 59 0.40 -11.98 10.20
CA TRP A 59 0.65 -11.08 9.09
C TRP A 59 1.98 -10.33 9.27
N VAL A 60 2.22 -9.71 10.43
CA VAL A 60 3.46 -8.98 10.74
C VAL A 60 4.67 -9.89 10.65
N ALA A 61 4.62 -11.07 11.28
CA ALA A 61 5.70 -12.06 11.26
C ALA A 61 6.06 -12.47 9.82
N THR A 62 5.03 -12.74 9.00
CA THR A 62 5.22 -13.13 7.61
C THR A 62 5.84 -12.01 6.78
N ASN A 63 5.37 -10.78 6.95
CA ASN A 63 5.87 -9.65 6.18
C ASN A 63 7.28 -9.23 6.57
N LEU A 64 7.62 -9.22 7.87
CA LEU A 64 8.99 -8.97 8.32
C LEU A 64 9.96 -10.01 7.76
N LYS A 65 9.59 -11.31 7.82
CA LYS A 65 10.41 -12.39 7.25
C LYS A 65 10.63 -12.22 5.74
N ARG A 66 9.59 -11.87 4.99
CA ARG A 66 9.69 -11.64 3.53
C ARG A 66 10.51 -10.40 3.20
N LEU A 67 10.37 -9.34 4.02
CA LEU A 67 11.17 -8.12 3.89
C LEU A 67 12.67 -8.41 4.06
N GLU A 68 13.05 -9.15 5.11
CA GLU A 68 14.44 -9.54 5.37
C GLU A 68 15.05 -10.39 4.26
N LYS A 69 14.24 -11.22 3.61
CA LYS A 69 14.65 -12.08 2.49
C LYS A 69 14.64 -11.38 1.13
N ASP A 70 14.29 -10.10 1.07
CA ASP A 70 14.08 -9.38 -0.18
C ASP A 70 13.03 -10.03 -1.13
N GLU A 71 12.03 -10.68 -0.55
CA GLU A 71 10.91 -11.28 -1.30
C GLU A 71 9.71 -10.33 -1.43
N HIS A 72 9.73 -9.23 -0.68
CA HIS A 72 8.64 -8.27 -0.57
C HIS A 72 9.20 -6.94 -0.02
N MET A 73 8.53 -5.85 -0.33
CA MET A 73 8.82 -4.55 0.26
C MET A 73 7.55 -3.97 0.83
N CYS A 74 7.59 -3.52 2.07
CA CYS A 74 6.52 -2.73 2.67
C CYS A 74 7.08 -1.52 3.41
N LEU A 75 6.30 -0.46 3.42
CA LEU A 75 6.58 0.80 4.09
C LEU A 75 5.40 1.20 4.96
N VAL A 76 5.70 1.79 6.08
CA VAL A 76 4.74 2.52 6.90
C VAL A 76 5.01 4.02 6.83
N ALA A 77 3.95 4.81 6.85
CA ALA A 77 4.02 6.25 7.08
C ALA A 77 3.72 6.49 8.55
N GLU A 78 4.67 7.10 9.25
CA GLU A 78 4.56 7.46 10.66
C GLU A 78 4.43 8.97 10.79
N VAL A 79 3.48 9.43 11.62
CA VAL A 79 3.28 10.83 12.03
C VAL A 79 3.09 10.84 13.53
N ASP A 80 3.84 11.70 14.24
CA ASP A 80 3.79 11.84 15.69
C ASP A 80 3.93 10.49 16.45
N GLY A 81 4.75 9.56 15.91
CA GLY A 81 5.01 8.24 16.48
C GLY A 81 3.94 7.19 16.19
N HIS A 82 2.89 7.50 15.43
CA HIS A 82 1.80 6.59 15.08
C HIS A 82 1.78 6.25 13.59
N MET A 83 1.43 5.02 13.26
CA MET A 83 1.22 4.59 11.88
C MET A 83 -0.06 5.18 11.32
N VAL A 84 0.07 5.89 10.20
CA VAL A 84 -1.04 6.55 9.50
C VAL A 84 -1.26 6.03 8.07
N GLY A 85 -0.35 5.21 7.59
CA GLY A 85 -0.45 4.63 6.24
C GLY A 85 0.46 3.43 6.06
N SER A 86 0.08 2.56 5.14
CA SER A 86 0.85 1.40 4.70
C SER A 86 0.88 1.32 3.18
N THR A 87 1.99 0.89 2.62
CA THR A 87 2.11 0.50 1.22
C THR A 87 3.04 -0.68 1.08
N GLU A 88 2.74 -1.54 0.12
CA GLU A 88 3.51 -2.75 -0.11
C GLU A 88 3.63 -3.06 -1.59
N ILE A 89 4.71 -3.73 -1.97
CA ILE A 89 4.88 -4.36 -3.27
C ILE A 89 5.47 -5.75 -3.10
N GLY A 90 4.98 -6.68 -3.90
CA GLY A 90 5.54 -8.02 -3.98
C GLY A 90 5.45 -8.57 -5.40
N PRO A 91 6.45 -9.33 -5.87
CA PRO A 91 6.40 -9.95 -7.19
C PRO A 91 5.29 -10.99 -7.24
N ARG A 92 4.67 -11.13 -8.42
CA ARG A 92 3.73 -12.23 -8.70
C ARG A 92 4.49 -13.55 -8.82
N PHE A 93 3.74 -14.65 -8.91
CA PHE A 93 4.29 -15.98 -8.92
C PHE A 93 4.79 -16.44 -10.31
N GLY A 94 5.83 -17.22 -10.34
CA GLY A 94 6.30 -17.98 -11.51
C GLY A 94 6.72 -17.08 -12.68
N ARG A 95 6.15 -17.30 -13.86
CA ARG A 95 6.45 -16.53 -15.07
C ARG A 95 5.97 -15.09 -15.03
N LEU A 96 5.15 -14.73 -14.05
CA LEU A 96 4.62 -13.37 -13.85
C LEU A 96 5.46 -12.53 -12.86
N LYS A 97 6.58 -13.05 -12.36
CA LYS A 97 7.40 -12.40 -11.31
C LYS A 97 7.92 -11.01 -11.67
N HIS A 98 7.96 -10.66 -12.96
CA HIS A 98 8.32 -9.32 -13.43
C HIS A 98 7.20 -8.29 -13.23
N TYR A 99 5.98 -8.73 -12.88
CA TYR A 99 4.90 -7.89 -12.38
C TYR A 99 4.87 -7.93 -10.85
N GLY A 100 4.75 -6.77 -10.22
CA GLY A 100 4.50 -6.63 -8.79
C GLY A 100 3.09 -6.09 -8.56
N MET A 101 2.45 -6.55 -7.49
CA MET A 101 1.18 -5.97 -7.01
C MET A 101 1.51 -4.89 -5.98
N LEU A 102 0.89 -3.72 -6.14
CA LEU A 102 1.02 -2.60 -5.22
C LEU A 102 -0.29 -2.45 -4.44
N GLY A 103 -0.16 -2.44 -3.12
CA GLY A 103 -1.20 -2.06 -2.18
C GLY A 103 -0.84 -0.76 -1.47
N ILE A 104 -1.81 0.11 -1.24
CA ILE A 104 -1.62 1.35 -0.46
C ILE A 104 -2.91 1.72 0.27
N SER A 105 -2.77 2.12 1.52
CA SER A 105 -3.85 2.62 2.35
C SER A 105 -3.37 3.74 3.27
N LEU A 106 -4.27 4.67 3.58
CA LEU A 106 -4.05 5.79 4.50
C LEU A 106 -5.27 5.96 5.40
N LYS A 107 -5.05 6.23 6.69
CA LYS A 107 -6.11 6.63 7.63
C LYS A 107 -6.82 7.88 7.13
N ASP A 108 -8.09 8.01 7.48
CA ASP A 108 -8.79 9.29 7.32
C ASP A 108 -8.04 10.43 8.06
N GLY A 109 -8.19 11.67 7.57
CA GLY A 109 -7.42 12.82 8.08
C GLY A 109 -5.98 12.93 7.56
N TYR A 110 -5.40 11.84 7.00
CA TYR A 110 -4.05 11.83 6.39
C TYR A 110 -4.09 11.74 4.86
N ARG A 111 -5.28 11.53 4.29
CA ARG A 111 -5.51 11.61 2.84
C ARG A 111 -5.42 13.07 2.36
N ASP A 112 -5.21 13.27 1.07
CA ASP A 112 -5.07 14.58 0.39
C ASP A 112 -3.91 15.47 0.87
N SER A 113 -3.07 14.96 1.74
CA SER A 113 -1.90 15.67 2.27
C SER A 113 -0.61 15.44 1.46
N GLY A 114 -0.65 14.59 0.43
CA GLY A 114 0.50 14.21 -0.39
C GLY A 114 1.25 12.98 0.13
N ILE A 115 0.94 12.47 1.31
CA ILE A 115 1.60 11.30 1.92
C ILE A 115 1.56 10.10 0.97
N GLY A 116 0.37 9.73 0.46
CA GLY A 116 0.23 8.58 -0.43
C GLY A 116 1.10 8.66 -1.70
N GLN A 117 1.23 9.84 -2.30
CA GLN A 117 2.09 10.03 -3.46
C GLN A 117 3.56 9.82 -3.12
N GLU A 118 4.01 10.31 -1.97
CA GLU A 118 5.40 10.13 -1.53
C GLU A 118 5.68 8.68 -1.13
N MET A 119 4.73 7.97 -0.52
CA MET A 119 4.82 6.54 -0.26
C MET A 119 4.98 5.74 -1.54
N MET A 120 4.15 6.01 -2.55
CA MET A 120 4.23 5.32 -3.85
C MET A 120 5.56 5.59 -4.56
N LYS A 121 6.00 6.85 -4.61
CA LYS A 121 7.32 7.21 -5.17
C LYS A 121 8.48 6.50 -4.45
N GLU A 122 8.38 6.38 -3.14
CA GLU A 122 9.43 5.73 -2.36
C GLU A 122 9.46 4.24 -2.61
N ILE A 123 8.31 3.56 -2.52
CA ILE A 123 8.26 2.11 -2.69
C ILE A 123 8.63 1.66 -4.11
N GLU A 124 8.30 2.45 -5.13
CA GLU A 124 8.65 2.19 -6.54
C GLU A 124 10.17 2.08 -6.77
N LYS A 125 10.99 2.80 -6.00
CA LYS A 125 12.46 2.71 -6.08
C LYS A 125 13.00 1.32 -5.74
N HIS A 126 12.24 0.56 -4.96
CA HIS A 126 12.63 -0.78 -4.52
C HIS A 126 12.15 -1.89 -5.46
N ALA A 127 11.26 -1.60 -6.41
CA ALA A 127 10.74 -2.57 -7.36
C ALA A 127 11.84 -3.29 -8.19
N PRO A 128 12.87 -2.60 -8.73
CA PRO A 128 13.92 -3.26 -9.50
C PRO A 128 14.72 -4.28 -8.69
N ARG A 129 14.94 -4.01 -7.39
CA ARG A 129 15.65 -4.94 -6.50
C ARG A 129 14.90 -6.26 -6.32
N LEU A 130 13.57 -6.22 -6.40
CA LEU A 130 12.69 -7.39 -6.35
C LEU A 130 12.49 -8.07 -7.72
N GLY A 131 13.17 -7.58 -8.77
CA GLY A 131 13.00 -8.08 -10.13
C GLY A 131 11.68 -7.65 -10.79
N ILE A 132 11.02 -6.62 -10.24
CA ILE A 132 9.75 -6.11 -10.74
C ILE A 132 10.04 -5.06 -11.82
N GLU A 133 9.43 -5.25 -13.00
CA GLU A 133 9.52 -4.32 -14.14
C GLU A 133 8.21 -3.55 -14.35
N TYR A 134 7.10 -4.09 -13.87
CA TYR A 134 5.78 -3.48 -13.92
C TYR A 134 5.11 -3.55 -12.56
N LEU A 135 4.57 -2.42 -12.09
CA LEU A 135 3.70 -2.40 -10.92
C LEU A 135 2.25 -2.32 -11.38
N ALA A 136 1.46 -3.24 -10.88
CA ALA A 136 0.02 -3.28 -11.07
C ALA A 136 -0.70 -2.98 -9.77
N LEU A 137 -1.85 -2.39 -9.86
CA LEU A 137 -2.78 -2.18 -8.73
C LEU A 137 -4.21 -2.40 -9.20
N GLU A 138 -5.07 -2.68 -8.23
CA GLU A 138 -6.51 -2.78 -8.38
C GLU A 138 -7.18 -1.70 -7.53
N VAL A 139 -8.20 -1.06 -8.08
CA VAL A 139 -8.93 0.01 -7.39
C VAL A 139 -10.43 -0.10 -7.72
N LEU A 140 -11.28 0.16 -6.73
CA LEU A 140 -12.72 0.22 -6.96
C LEU A 140 -13.03 1.31 -7.99
N GLY A 141 -13.80 1.01 -9.02
CA GLY A 141 -14.13 1.94 -10.11
C GLY A 141 -14.80 3.23 -9.66
N ILE A 142 -15.48 3.18 -8.52
CA ILE A 142 -16.09 4.35 -7.87
C ILE A 142 -15.08 5.23 -7.10
N ASN A 143 -13.82 4.80 -6.96
CA ASN A 143 -12.77 5.55 -6.29
C ASN A 143 -12.02 6.47 -7.28
N GLU A 144 -12.77 7.37 -7.93
CA GLU A 144 -12.25 8.31 -8.93
C GLU A 144 -11.05 9.11 -8.42
N ARG A 145 -11.06 9.44 -7.13
CA ARG A 145 -9.97 10.16 -6.48
C ARG A 145 -8.65 9.38 -6.48
N ALA A 146 -8.69 8.10 -6.14
CA ALA A 146 -7.50 7.26 -6.17
C ALA A 146 -7.03 7.03 -7.60
N ILE A 147 -7.95 6.76 -8.53
CA ILE A 147 -7.66 6.59 -9.97
C ILE A 147 -6.91 7.82 -10.50
N HIS A 148 -7.44 9.03 -10.24
CA HIS A 148 -6.78 10.28 -10.66
C HIS A 148 -5.37 10.43 -10.08
N VAL A 149 -5.16 10.06 -8.80
CA VAL A 149 -3.82 10.10 -8.18
C VAL A 149 -2.88 9.12 -8.87
N TYR A 150 -3.33 7.90 -9.17
CA TYR A 150 -2.52 6.89 -9.85
C TYR A 150 -2.16 7.32 -11.28
N GLU A 151 -3.10 7.87 -12.04
CA GLU A 151 -2.84 8.44 -13.37
C GLU A 151 -1.77 9.53 -13.31
N LYS A 152 -1.89 10.46 -12.36
CA LYS A 152 -0.94 11.57 -12.18
C LYS A 152 0.48 11.10 -11.91
N ILE A 153 0.67 9.96 -11.27
CA ILE A 153 2.00 9.39 -11.00
C ILE A 153 2.43 8.35 -12.06
N GLY A 154 1.64 8.20 -13.14
CA GLY A 154 2.02 7.49 -14.36
C GLY A 154 1.48 6.07 -14.49
N TYR A 155 0.51 5.66 -13.66
CA TYR A 155 -0.24 4.43 -13.90
C TYR A 155 -1.23 4.66 -15.05
N LYS A 156 -1.49 3.60 -15.80
CA LYS A 156 -2.46 3.60 -16.90
C LYS A 156 -3.49 2.51 -16.65
N GLN A 157 -4.74 2.83 -16.81
CA GLN A 157 -5.80 1.84 -16.81
C GLN A 157 -5.62 0.90 -18.00
N ILE A 158 -5.71 -0.41 -17.75
CA ILE A 158 -5.58 -1.47 -18.75
C ILE A 158 -6.87 -2.27 -18.93
N GLY A 159 -7.83 -2.11 -18.05
CA GLY A 159 -9.13 -2.78 -18.09
C GLY A 159 -9.84 -2.72 -16.76
N SER A 160 -11.00 -3.36 -16.71
CA SER A 160 -11.75 -3.57 -15.47
C SER A 160 -12.41 -4.96 -15.48
N TYR A 161 -12.66 -5.50 -14.30
CA TYR A 161 -13.62 -6.58 -14.11
C TYR A 161 -14.96 -5.97 -13.76
N PRO A 162 -15.99 -6.11 -14.62
CA PRO A 162 -17.34 -5.71 -14.27
C PRO A 162 -17.82 -6.44 -13.02
N ASP A 163 -18.45 -5.71 -12.12
CA ASP A 163 -18.96 -6.28 -10.86
C ASP A 163 -17.90 -7.00 -10.01
N GLY A 164 -16.64 -6.61 -10.16
CA GLY A 164 -15.48 -7.31 -9.59
C GLY A 164 -15.34 -7.22 -8.07
N VAL A 165 -16.02 -6.25 -7.43
CA VAL A 165 -15.98 -6.03 -5.98
C VAL A 165 -17.39 -5.82 -5.45
N LYS A 166 -17.72 -6.46 -4.33
CA LYS A 166 -18.92 -6.15 -3.58
C LYS A 166 -18.61 -5.12 -2.50
N TYR A 167 -19.18 -3.93 -2.61
CA TYR A 167 -18.91 -2.81 -1.70
C TYR A 167 -20.24 -2.20 -1.22
N LYS A 168 -20.45 -2.15 0.12
CA LYS A 168 -21.68 -1.63 0.76
C LYS A 168 -22.98 -2.25 0.25
N GLY A 169 -22.92 -3.52 -0.13
CA GLY A 169 -24.07 -4.26 -0.66
C GLY A 169 -24.22 -4.23 -2.17
N ASP A 170 -23.61 -3.29 -2.86
CA ASP A 170 -23.63 -3.14 -4.31
C ASP A 170 -22.42 -3.79 -4.98
N TYR A 171 -22.56 -4.15 -6.26
CA TYR A 171 -21.44 -4.58 -7.09
C TYR A 171 -20.84 -3.39 -7.82
N VAL A 172 -19.51 -3.28 -7.77
CA VAL A 172 -18.76 -2.22 -8.44
C VAL A 172 -17.61 -2.82 -9.25
N ASP A 173 -17.21 -2.14 -10.31
CA ASP A 173 -16.09 -2.57 -11.13
C ASP A 173 -14.78 -2.54 -10.36
N SER A 174 -13.90 -3.53 -10.61
CA SER A 174 -12.51 -3.50 -10.21
C SER A 174 -11.67 -2.99 -11.37
N VAL A 175 -11.13 -1.79 -11.25
CA VAL A 175 -10.28 -1.17 -12.27
C VAL A 175 -8.84 -1.61 -12.06
N HIS A 176 -8.20 -2.08 -13.15
CA HIS A 176 -6.81 -2.52 -13.17
C HIS A 176 -5.92 -1.46 -13.80
N MET A 177 -4.88 -1.07 -13.08
CA MET A 177 -3.93 -0.07 -13.56
C MET A 177 -2.50 -0.60 -13.48
N VAL A 178 -1.65 -0.19 -14.43
CA VAL A 178 -0.26 -0.65 -14.55
C VAL A 178 0.67 0.53 -14.84
N LYS A 179 1.85 0.47 -14.25
CA LYS A 179 2.96 1.37 -14.53
C LYS A 179 4.22 0.57 -14.84
N LYS A 180 4.91 0.89 -15.95
CA LYS A 180 6.22 0.35 -16.23
C LYS A 180 7.28 1.06 -15.38
N ILE A 181 8.05 0.28 -14.61
CA ILE A 181 9.16 0.80 -13.82
C ILE A 181 10.39 0.87 -14.71
N ARG A 182 11.01 2.04 -14.80
CA ARG A 182 12.25 2.18 -15.57
C ARG A 182 13.37 1.44 -14.85
N LYS A 183 14.12 0.63 -15.59
CA LYS A 183 15.42 0.14 -15.09
C LYS A 183 16.35 1.36 -15.03
N ASN A 184 16.88 1.65 -13.86
CA ASN A 184 18.01 2.58 -13.72
C ASN A 184 19.27 1.94 -14.29
#